data_4dad2f679a6927e2200e1e59a9cc2d6a
#
_entry.id   4dad2f679a6927e2200e1e59a9cc2d6a
#
_cell.length_a   1.000
_cell.length_b   1.000
_cell.length_c   1.000
_cell.angle_alpha   90.00
_cell.angle_beta   90.00
_cell.angle_gamma   90.00
#
_symmetry.space_group_name_H-M   'P 1'
#
loop_
_entity.id
_entity.type
_entity.pdbx_description
1 polymer ?
#
loop_
_entity_poly.entity_id
_entity_poly.type
_entity_poly.pdbx_seq_one_letter_code
_entity_poly.pdbx_strand_id
1 'polypeptide(L)'
;GATNLVTGIATANYDSVPLVCFTGQVPTSLIGNDAFQEVDIVGITRSISKYAVTVRKREDLAETIRKAFYIAKTGKPGVVVVDLPKDIQRAYGSDFYPKEITIRGYKPNTSVHMGQLNKALDILRHAKKPVFLIGGGVNIAHANKEMTRLAELTGIPVITTIMGKGAIPTTHSLYVGNIGIHGSYAANRAISNCDVLFSIGTRFNDRITGKIEEFATAAKIIHIDIDAASISRNIVVDVPIVADAKKAICFLLEKAEPLSISEWVNAINHWKKEYPIDMGRSGLTPQMVI
;
A
#
# COMPACT_ATOMS: atom_id res chain seq x y z
N GLY A 1 -11.54 -23.88 -14.03
CA GLY A 1 -10.58 -22.81 -14.34
C GLY A 1 -10.61 -21.66 -13.33
N ALA A 2 -11.78 -21.20 -12.89
CA ALA A 2 -11.91 -20.04 -11.98
C ALA A 2 -11.18 -20.24 -10.64
N THR A 3 -11.20 -21.45 -10.08
CA THR A 3 -10.51 -21.77 -8.81
C THR A 3 -8.99 -21.61 -8.89
N ASN A 4 -8.38 -21.72 -10.05
CA ASN A 4 -6.94 -21.49 -10.23
C ASN A 4 -6.54 -20.02 -10.03
N LEU A 5 -7.49 -19.09 -10.07
CA LEU A 5 -7.23 -17.66 -9.82
C LEU A 5 -7.09 -17.34 -8.34
N VAL A 6 -7.51 -18.21 -7.42
CA VAL A 6 -7.60 -17.92 -5.97
C VAL A 6 -6.28 -17.43 -5.40
N THR A 7 -5.16 -18.10 -5.71
CA THR A 7 -3.83 -17.66 -5.26
C THR A 7 -3.46 -16.28 -5.81
N GLY A 8 -3.69 -16.05 -7.11
CA GLY A 8 -3.41 -14.76 -7.74
C GLY A 8 -4.28 -13.63 -7.18
N ILE A 9 -5.57 -13.90 -6.95
CA ILE A 9 -6.51 -12.97 -6.31
C ILE A 9 -6.05 -12.60 -4.91
N ALA A 10 -5.70 -13.59 -4.08
CA ALA A 10 -5.20 -13.35 -2.73
C ALA A 10 -3.93 -12.51 -2.74
N THR A 11 -2.94 -12.86 -3.55
CA THR A 11 -1.69 -12.11 -3.69
C THR A 11 -1.94 -10.65 -4.10
N ALA A 12 -2.73 -10.44 -5.16
CA ALA A 12 -3.05 -9.10 -5.64
C ALA A 12 -3.80 -8.27 -4.59
N ASN A 13 -4.72 -8.87 -3.84
CA ASN A 13 -5.47 -8.19 -2.80
C ASN A 13 -4.57 -7.78 -1.61
N TYR A 14 -3.67 -8.66 -1.18
CA TYR A 14 -2.71 -8.35 -0.13
C TYR A 14 -1.70 -7.27 -0.55
N ASP A 15 -1.30 -7.25 -1.82
CA ASP A 15 -0.36 -6.25 -2.34
C ASP A 15 -1.04 -4.96 -2.83
N SER A 16 -2.37 -4.85 -2.62
CA SER A 16 -3.16 -3.68 -3.04
C SER A 16 -3.07 -3.40 -4.54
N VAL A 17 -3.02 -4.45 -5.35
CA VAL A 17 -3.01 -4.36 -6.81
C VAL A 17 -4.45 -4.23 -7.30
N PRO A 18 -4.79 -3.18 -8.06
CA PRO A 18 -6.13 -3.05 -8.65
C PRO A 18 -6.29 -4.07 -9.78
N LEU A 19 -7.13 -5.08 -9.55
CA LEU A 19 -7.36 -6.17 -10.49
C LEU A 19 -8.87 -6.42 -10.63
N VAL A 20 -9.35 -6.59 -11.85
CA VAL A 20 -10.71 -7.08 -12.13
C VAL A 20 -10.59 -8.45 -12.79
N CYS A 21 -11.12 -9.46 -12.12
CA CYS A 21 -11.16 -10.84 -12.63
C CYS A 21 -12.54 -11.15 -13.18
N PHE A 22 -12.61 -11.61 -14.41
CA PHE A 22 -13.84 -12.15 -15.02
C PHE A 22 -13.76 -13.67 -15.03
N THR A 23 -14.76 -14.33 -14.43
CA THR A 23 -14.88 -15.79 -14.41
C THR A 23 -16.11 -16.23 -15.18
N GLY A 24 -16.03 -17.39 -15.84
CA GLY A 24 -17.19 -17.99 -16.48
C GLY A 24 -17.96 -18.86 -15.50
N GLN A 25 -19.29 -18.88 -15.64
CA GLN A 25 -20.21 -19.67 -14.82
C GLN A 25 -21.21 -20.43 -15.70
N VAL A 26 -21.79 -21.49 -15.16
CA VAL A 26 -22.93 -22.20 -15.78
C VAL A 26 -24.12 -21.24 -16.01
N PRO A 27 -25.08 -21.55 -16.87
CA PRO A 27 -26.29 -20.73 -17.03
C PRO A 27 -26.98 -20.45 -15.69
N THR A 28 -27.59 -19.28 -15.54
CA THR A 28 -28.23 -18.84 -14.29
C THR A 28 -29.24 -19.84 -13.73
N SER A 29 -29.95 -20.59 -14.61
CA SER A 29 -30.91 -21.61 -14.22
C SER A 29 -30.29 -22.86 -13.60
N LEU A 30 -28.99 -23.08 -13.77
CA LEU A 30 -28.28 -24.26 -13.26
C LEU A 30 -27.47 -23.96 -12.00
N ILE A 31 -27.31 -22.68 -11.63
CA ILE A 31 -26.57 -22.30 -10.42
C ILE A 31 -27.25 -22.86 -9.17
N GLY A 32 -26.49 -23.63 -8.37
CA GLY A 32 -27.00 -24.31 -7.17
C GLY A 32 -27.64 -25.66 -7.39
N ASN A 33 -27.52 -26.24 -8.59
CA ASN A 33 -28.10 -27.54 -8.94
C ASN A 33 -27.02 -28.60 -9.24
N ASP A 34 -25.84 -28.50 -8.65
CA ASP A 34 -24.71 -29.44 -8.84
C ASP A 34 -24.36 -29.66 -10.32
N ALA A 35 -24.41 -28.59 -11.12
CA ALA A 35 -24.14 -28.67 -12.54
C ALA A 35 -22.66 -29.00 -12.81
N PHE A 36 -22.37 -29.64 -13.93
CA PHE A 36 -20.99 -29.98 -14.30
C PHE A 36 -20.09 -28.73 -14.35
N GLN A 37 -18.98 -28.79 -13.62
CA GLN A 37 -18.02 -27.70 -13.46
C GLN A 37 -18.60 -26.42 -12.82
N GLU A 38 -19.69 -26.51 -12.10
CA GLU A 38 -20.18 -25.42 -11.25
C GLU A 38 -19.29 -25.26 -10.01
N VAL A 39 -19.07 -24.02 -9.59
CA VAL A 39 -18.43 -23.67 -8.31
C VAL A 39 -18.89 -22.29 -7.85
N ASP A 40 -19.11 -22.11 -6.55
CA ASP A 40 -19.37 -20.79 -5.97
C ASP A 40 -18.05 -19.99 -5.85
N ILE A 41 -17.56 -19.50 -6.99
CA ILE A 41 -16.32 -18.70 -7.02
C ILE A 41 -16.47 -17.37 -6.25
N VAL A 42 -17.68 -16.80 -6.19
CA VAL A 42 -17.97 -15.59 -5.42
C VAL A 42 -17.82 -15.86 -3.93
N GLY A 43 -18.37 -16.96 -3.42
CA GLY A 43 -18.20 -17.39 -2.03
C GLY A 43 -16.72 -17.63 -1.67
N ILE A 44 -15.99 -18.36 -2.53
CA ILE A 44 -14.56 -18.66 -2.33
C ILE A 44 -13.72 -17.39 -2.29
N THR A 45 -13.98 -16.41 -3.15
CA THR A 45 -13.14 -15.22 -3.29
C THR A 45 -13.56 -14.05 -2.41
N ARG A 46 -14.70 -14.12 -1.73
CA ARG A 46 -15.25 -13.02 -0.92
C ARG A 46 -14.30 -12.52 0.14
N SER A 47 -13.57 -13.40 0.82
CA SER A 47 -12.64 -13.04 1.90
C SER A 47 -11.31 -12.46 1.41
N ILE A 48 -10.98 -12.67 0.14
CA ILE A 48 -9.71 -12.27 -0.49
C ILE A 48 -9.88 -11.24 -1.60
N SER A 49 -11.04 -10.59 -1.68
CA SER A 49 -11.35 -9.55 -2.67
C SER A 49 -12.09 -8.38 -2.02
N LYS A 50 -12.05 -7.22 -2.64
CA LYS A 50 -12.85 -6.05 -2.22
C LYS A 50 -14.33 -6.23 -2.51
N TYR A 51 -14.65 -6.87 -3.62
CA TYR A 51 -16.00 -7.14 -4.07
C TYR A 51 -16.01 -8.36 -4.99
N ALA A 52 -17.01 -9.19 -4.82
CA ALA A 52 -17.24 -10.34 -5.68
C ALA A 52 -18.74 -10.45 -5.98
N VAL A 53 -19.11 -10.65 -7.23
CA VAL A 53 -20.51 -10.68 -7.68
C VAL A 53 -20.72 -11.58 -8.87
N THR A 54 -21.82 -12.32 -8.87
CA THR A 54 -22.34 -13.01 -10.07
C THR A 54 -23.38 -12.12 -10.75
N VAL A 55 -23.21 -11.83 -12.04
CA VAL A 55 -24.17 -11.07 -12.83
C VAL A 55 -25.38 -11.96 -13.14
N ARG A 56 -26.55 -11.63 -12.63
CA ARG A 56 -27.75 -12.46 -12.79
C ARG A 56 -28.75 -11.95 -13.85
N LYS A 57 -28.59 -10.69 -14.27
CA LYS A 57 -29.43 -10.08 -15.33
C LYS A 57 -28.53 -9.40 -16.34
N ARG A 58 -28.88 -9.51 -17.62
CA ARG A 58 -28.10 -8.90 -18.72
C ARG A 58 -28.03 -7.37 -18.58
N GLU A 59 -29.10 -6.76 -18.12
CA GLU A 59 -29.24 -5.32 -17.94
C GLU A 59 -28.23 -4.77 -16.94
N ASP A 60 -27.85 -5.57 -15.92
CA ASP A 60 -26.94 -5.16 -14.85
C ASP A 60 -25.45 -5.26 -15.27
N LEU A 61 -25.14 -5.90 -16.41
CA LEU A 61 -23.78 -6.23 -16.82
C LEU A 61 -22.89 -4.98 -16.95
N ALA A 62 -23.34 -4.00 -17.72
CA ALA A 62 -22.55 -2.78 -17.98
C ALA A 62 -22.30 -1.98 -16.70
N GLU A 63 -23.31 -1.85 -15.86
CA GLU A 63 -23.18 -1.19 -14.56
C GLU A 63 -22.25 -1.95 -13.61
N THR A 64 -22.36 -3.27 -13.56
CA THR A 64 -21.52 -4.15 -12.74
C THR A 64 -20.04 -4.04 -13.16
N ILE A 65 -19.75 -4.04 -14.45
CA ILE A 65 -18.39 -3.85 -14.96
C ILE A 65 -17.86 -2.47 -14.55
N ARG A 66 -18.67 -1.42 -14.72
CA ARG A 66 -18.26 -0.06 -14.30
C ARG A 66 -17.97 -0.01 -12.81
N LYS A 67 -18.83 -0.61 -11.96
CA LYS A 67 -18.62 -0.73 -10.51
C LYS A 67 -17.32 -1.47 -10.20
N ALA A 68 -17.07 -2.58 -10.89
CA ALA A 68 -15.88 -3.39 -10.65
C ALA A 68 -14.59 -2.57 -10.82
N PHE A 69 -14.43 -1.85 -11.92
CA PHE A 69 -13.27 -1.00 -12.16
C PHE A 69 -13.17 0.17 -11.18
N TYR A 70 -14.31 0.78 -10.82
CA TYR A 70 -14.32 1.85 -9.83
C TYR A 70 -13.88 1.36 -8.45
N ILE A 71 -14.44 0.25 -7.96
CA ILE A 71 -14.08 -0.33 -6.65
C ILE A 71 -12.63 -0.79 -6.63
N ALA A 72 -12.15 -1.43 -7.71
CA ALA A 72 -10.78 -1.92 -7.78
C ALA A 72 -9.74 -0.78 -7.61
N LYS A 73 -10.00 0.39 -8.19
CA LYS A 73 -9.05 1.52 -8.25
C LYS A 73 -9.16 2.52 -7.12
N THR A 74 -10.30 2.61 -6.42
CA THR A 74 -10.55 3.69 -5.44
C THR A 74 -10.36 3.22 -4.00
N GLY A 75 -10.09 4.16 -3.08
CA GLY A 75 -9.66 3.85 -1.73
C GLY A 75 -8.37 3.04 -1.75
N LYS A 76 -8.20 2.08 -0.82
CA LYS A 76 -7.13 1.09 -0.94
C LYS A 76 -7.41 0.23 -2.18
N PRO A 77 -6.53 0.19 -3.19
CA PRO A 77 -6.73 -0.65 -4.36
C PRO A 77 -6.80 -2.14 -4.01
N GLY A 78 -7.45 -2.93 -4.84
CA GLY A 78 -7.55 -4.37 -4.62
C GLY A 78 -8.39 -5.07 -5.68
N VAL A 79 -8.68 -6.33 -5.43
CA VAL A 79 -9.30 -7.22 -6.42
C VAL A 79 -10.82 -7.13 -6.40
N VAL A 80 -11.42 -7.17 -7.59
CA VAL A 80 -12.85 -7.39 -7.78
C VAL A 80 -13.05 -8.59 -8.68
N VAL A 81 -13.99 -9.48 -8.32
CA VAL A 81 -14.34 -10.68 -9.10
C VAL A 81 -15.74 -10.49 -9.66
N VAL A 82 -15.88 -10.66 -10.97
CA VAL A 82 -17.15 -10.61 -11.69
C VAL A 82 -17.38 -11.95 -12.37
N ASP A 83 -18.33 -12.69 -11.85
CA ASP A 83 -18.69 -14.02 -12.35
C ASP A 83 -19.81 -13.90 -13.39
N LEU A 84 -19.59 -14.44 -14.59
CA LEU A 84 -20.41 -14.23 -15.77
C LEU A 84 -21.06 -15.52 -16.23
N PRO A 85 -22.35 -15.76 -15.91
CA PRO A 85 -23.10 -16.91 -16.41
C PRO A 85 -23.17 -16.94 -17.94
N LYS A 86 -23.19 -18.17 -18.51
CA LYS A 86 -23.15 -18.40 -19.95
C LYS A 86 -24.34 -17.77 -20.71
N ASP A 87 -25.51 -17.82 -20.14
CA ASP A 87 -26.74 -17.22 -20.71
C ASP A 87 -26.65 -15.69 -20.72
N ILE A 88 -26.12 -15.07 -19.69
CA ILE A 88 -25.89 -13.62 -19.63
C ILE A 88 -24.89 -13.17 -20.72
N GLN A 89 -23.81 -13.95 -20.95
CA GLN A 89 -22.83 -13.64 -22.00
C GLN A 89 -23.43 -13.74 -23.42
N ARG A 90 -24.44 -14.56 -23.62
CA ARG A 90 -25.10 -14.81 -24.93
C ARG A 90 -26.32 -13.93 -25.16
N ALA A 91 -26.88 -13.33 -24.11
CA ALA A 91 -28.10 -12.53 -24.23
C ALA A 91 -27.84 -11.24 -25.02
N TYR A 92 -28.81 -10.93 -25.90
CA TYR A 92 -28.83 -9.64 -26.58
C TYR A 92 -29.21 -8.52 -25.59
N GLY A 93 -28.69 -7.34 -25.77
CA GLY A 93 -28.97 -6.18 -24.94
C GLY A 93 -28.54 -4.89 -25.60
N SER A 94 -28.79 -3.76 -24.94
CA SER A 94 -28.31 -2.46 -25.43
C SER A 94 -26.78 -2.34 -25.27
N ASP A 95 -26.17 -1.48 -26.06
CA ASP A 95 -24.76 -1.08 -25.99
C ASP A 95 -24.49 0.03 -24.97
N PHE A 96 -25.51 0.40 -24.17
CA PHE A 96 -25.37 1.43 -23.15
C PHE A 96 -24.36 1.05 -22.08
N TYR A 97 -23.39 1.94 -21.88
CA TYR A 97 -22.39 1.85 -20.81
C TYR A 97 -22.44 3.13 -19.94
N PRO A 98 -22.69 3.04 -18.63
CA PRO A 98 -22.85 4.21 -17.77
C PRO A 98 -21.56 5.02 -17.67
N LYS A 99 -21.64 6.34 -17.89
CA LYS A 99 -20.49 7.26 -17.78
C LYS A 99 -20.08 7.47 -16.32
N GLU A 100 -21.05 7.52 -15.44
CA GLU A 100 -20.87 7.73 -13.99
C GLU A 100 -21.49 6.60 -13.19
N ILE A 101 -21.01 6.40 -11.99
CA ILE A 101 -21.53 5.38 -11.08
C ILE A 101 -21.60 5.92 -9.66
N THR A 102 -22.72 5.63 -9.00
CA THR A 102 -22.89 5.89 -7.57
C THR A 102 -23.14 4.57 -6.86
N ILE A 103 -22.32 4.25 -5.87
CA ILE A 103 -22.44 3.02 -5.10
C ILE A 103 -22.87 3.37 -3.68
N ARG A 104 -24.08 2.94 -3.31
CA ARG A 104 -24.58 3.13 -1.95
C ARG A 104 -23.67 2.43 -0.95
N GLY A 105 -23.21 3.17 0.07
CA GLY A 105 -22.36 2.62 1.13
C GLY A 105 -20.87 2.50 0.78
N TYR A 106 -20.45 2.78 -0.47
CA TYR A 106 -19.04 2.82 -0.83
C TYR A 106 -18.61 4.26 -1.12
N LYS A 107 -17.93 4.87 -0.13
CA LYS A 107 -17.42 6.24 -0.19
C LYS A 107 -15.95 6.23 0.20
N PRO A 108 -15.02 6.10 -0.76
CA PRO A 108 -13.59 6.17 -0.48
C PRO A 108 -13.25 7.48 0.25
N ASN A 109 -12.46 7.41 1.31
CA ASN A 109 -12.03 8.60 2.01
C ASN A 109 -11.06 9.40 1.12
N THR A 110 -11.44 10.62 0.82
CA THR A 110 -10.61 11.56 0.02
C THR A 110 -10.20 12.79 0.83
N SER A 111 -10.63 12.88 2.08
CA SER A 111 -10.32 14.00 2.97
C SER A 111 -9.03 13.75 3.76
N VAL A 112 -8.42 14.84 4.20
CA VAL A 112 -7.24 14.83 5.07
C VAL A 112 -7.63 15.45 6.41
N HIS A 113 -7.32 14.77 7.51
CA HIS A 113 -7.61 15.30 8.84
C HIS A 113 -6.51 16.29 9.27
N MET A 114 -6.76 17.59 9.03
CA MET A 114 -5.82 18.68 9.28
C MET A 114 -5.25 18.69 10.70
N GLY A 115 -6.09 18.43 11.72
CA GLY A 115 -5.66 18.39 13.12
C GLY A 115 -4.60 17.32 13.40
N GLN A 116 -4.76 16.13 12.83
CA GLN A 116 -3.77 15.05 13.00
C GLN A 116 -2.47 15.36 12.26
N LEU A 117 -2.52 15.96 11.08
CA LEU A 117 -1.32 16.38 10.37
C LEU A 117 -0.57 17.51 11.09
N ASN A 118 -1.28 18.47 11.67
CA ASN A 118 -0.65 19.50 12.50
C ASN A 118 0.02 18.89 13.75
N LYS A 119 -0.64 17.92 14.41
CA LYS A 119 -0.03 17.17 15.53
C LYS A 119 1.24 16.43 15.09
N ALA A 120 1.22 15.83 13.90
CA ALA A 120 2.39 15.16 13.33
C ALA A 120 3.54 16.14 13.08
N LEU A 121 3.26 17.33 12.53
CA LEU A 121 4.26 18.39 12.33
C LEU A 121 4.83 18.89 13.65
N ASP A 122 4.01 19.06 14.68
CA ASP A 122 4.47 19.50 16.01
C ASP A 122 5.43 18.48 16.63
N ILE A 123 5.18 17.18 16.47
CA ILE A 123 6.08 16.12 16.90
C ILE A 123 7.39 16.18 16.10
N LEU A 124 7.34 16.37 14.78
CA LEU A 124 8.53 16.46 13.93
C LEU A 124 9.43 17.63 14.28
N ARG A 125 8.87 18.81 14.60
CA ARG A 125 9.65 19.99 14.99
C ARG A 125 10.55 19.76 16.20
N HIS A 126 10.19 18.85 17.09
CA HIS A 126 10.96 18.54 18.30
C HIS A 126 11.81 17.27 18.16
N ALA A 127 11.72 16.57 17.03
CA ALA A 127 12.44 15.34 16.78
C ALA A 127 13.95 15.58 16.63
N LYS A 128 14.74 14.68 17.20
CA LYS A 128 16.22 14.69 17.09
C LYS A 128 16.72 13.59 16.16
N LYS A 129 15.97 12.50 16.06
CA LYS A 129 16.33 11.30 15.29
C LYS A 129 15.15 10.80 14.45
N PRO A 130 14.47 11.68 13.68
CA PRO A 130 13.33 11.26 12.89
C PRO A 130 13.75 10.41 11.70
N VAL A 131 12.86 9.51 11.27
CA VAL A 131 12.98 8.72 10.03
C VAL A 131 11.65 8.69 9.30
N PHE A 132 11.69 8.82 7.98
CA PHE A 132 10.57 8.44 7.13
C PHE A 132 10.63 6.96 6.78
N LEU A 133 9.57 6.20 7.09
CA LEU A 133 9.37 4.83 6.62
C LEU A 133 8.32 4.81 5.52
N ILE A 134 8.75 4.54 4.29
CA ILE A 134 7.91 4.67 3.11
C ILE A 134 7.54 3.30 2.56
N GLY A 135 6.23 3.04 2.48
CA GLY A 135 5.67 1.85 1.90
C GLY A 135 5.17 2.02 0.47
N GLY A 136 4.57 0.95 -0.07
CA GLY A 136 4.00 0.91 -1.42
C GLY A 136 2.88 1.92 -1.66
N GLY A 137 2.21 2.41 -0.60
CA GLY A 137 1.15 3.40 -0.71
C GLY A 137 1.60 4.71 -1.36
N VAL A 138 2.86 5.12 -1.20
CA VAL A 138 3.42 6.31 -1.86
C VAL A 138 3.55 6.10 -3.35
N ASN A 139 4.01 4.91 -3.79
CA ASN A 139 4.11 4.56 -5.21
C ASN A 139 2.71 4.47 -5.85
N ILE A 140 1.76 3.83 -5.17
CA ILE A 140 0.37 3.69 -5.64
C ILE A 140 -0.31 5.06 -5.77
N ALA A 141 -0.04 5.99 -4.85
CA ALA A 141 -0.56 7.35 -4.89
C ALA A 141 0.17 8.26 -5.89
N HIS A 142 1.21 7.76 -6.59
CA HIS A 142 2.06 8.55 -7.49
C HIS A 142 2.62 9.81 -6.81
N ALA A 143 3.09 9.67 -5.56
CA ALA A 143 3.57 10.77 -4.73
C ALA A 143 5.12 10.82 -4.60
N ASN A 144 5.84 10.15 -5.51
CA ASN A 144 7.30 10.00 -5.44
C ASN A 144 8.04 11.35 -5.49
N LYS A 145 7.61 12.26 -6.37
CA LYS A 145 8.22 13.60 -6.50
C LYS A 145 7.99 14.44 -5.24
N GLU A 146 6.76 14.41 -4.74
CA GLU A 146 6.37 15.13 -3.53
C GLU A 146 7.10 14.56 -2.30
N MET A 147 7.25 13.23 -2.22
CA MET A 147 7.99 12.58 -1.13
C MET A 147 9.48 12.96 -1.14
N THR A 148 10.10 12.97 -2.31
CA THR A 148 11.50 13.39 -2.45
C THR A 148 11.68 14.84 -1.98
N ARG A 149 10.80 15.75 -2.42
CA ARG A 149 10.82 17.15 -1.99
C ARG A 149 10.60 17.32 -0.49
N LEU A 150 9.72 16.51 0.11
CA LEU A 150 9.49 16.54 1.56
C LEU A 150 10.75 16.09 2.33
N ALA A 151 11.41 15.05 1.86
CA ALA A 151 12.66 14.59 2.45
C ALA A 151 13.77 15.66 2.33
N GLU A 152 13.90 16.28 1.15
CA GLU A 152 14.87 17.38 0.93
C GLU A 152 14.58 18.60 1.80
N LEU A 153 13.32 19.01 1.90
CA LEU A 153 12.91 20.15 2.72
C LEU A 153 13.24 19.94 4.19
N THR A 154 12.92 18.76 4.72
CA THR A 154 13.06 18.48 6.16
C THR A 154 14.45 17.96 6.54
N GLY A 155 15.22 17.43 5.60
CA GLY A 155 16.48 16.74 5.83
C GLY A 155 16.32 15.34 6.45
N ILE A 156 15.10 14.82 6.56
CA ILE A 156 14.82 13.54 7.23
C ILE A 156 15.25 12.35 6.36
N PRO A 157 16.05 11.41 6.91
CA PRO A 157 16.43 10.18 6.22
C PRO A 157 15.23 9.32 5.85
N VAL A 158 15.28 8.70 4.67
CA VAL A 158 14.20 7.88 4.11
C VAL A 158 14.61 6.42 4.05
N ILE A 159 13.78 5.58 4.66
CA ILE A 159 13.85 4.13 4.64
C ILE A 159 12.64 3.63 3.89
N THR A 160 12.80 2.61 3.06
CA THR A 160 11.68 2.04 2.32
C THR A 160 11.41 0.60 2.71
N THR A 161 10.15 0.18 2.62
CA THR A 161 9.83 -1.25 2.50
C THR A 161 10.18 -1.72 1.10
N ILE A 162 10.16 -3.03 0.85
CA ILE A 162 10.37 -3.55 -0.51
C ILE A 162 9.36 -2.97 -1.52
N MET A 163 8.09 -2.83 -1.12
CA MET A 163 7.04 -2.24 -1.95
C MET A 163 7.15 -0.70 -2.06
N GLY A 164 7.86 -0.07 -1.13
CA GLY A 164 8.15 1.36 -1.14
C GLY A 164 9.38 1.74 -1.97
N LYS A 165 10.15 0.76 -2.46
CA LYS A 165 11.34 1.02 -3.29
C LYS A 165 10.94 1.82 -4.53
N GLY A 166 11.71 2.86 -4.83
CA GLY A 166 11.41 3.80 -5.91
C GLY A 166 10.57 5.02 -5.47
N ALA A 167 10.08 5.08 -4.23
CA ALA A 167 9.40 6.28 -3.70
C ALA A 167 10.34 7.49 -3.61
N ILE A 168 11.63 7.24 -3.49
CA ILE A 168 12.74 8.21 -3.62
C ILE A 168 13.85 7.53 -4.44
N PRO A 169 14.65 8.25 -5.25
CA PRO A 169 15.77 7.64 -5.95
C PRO A 169 16.75 6.96 -4.98
N THR A 170 17.17 5.75 -5.28
CA THR A 170 18.10 4.99 -4.41
C THR A 170 19.49 5.60 -4.34
N THR A 171 19.84 6.47 -5.28
CA THR A 171 21.07 7.27 -5.32
C THR A 171 20.97 8.57 -4.49
N HIS A 172 19.79 8.90 -3.96
CA HIS A 172 19.59 10.11 -3.20
C HIS A 172 20.35 10.06 -1.85
N SER A 173 20.98 11.16 -1.44
CA SER A 173 21.80 11.23 -0.22
C SER A 173 21.03 10.85 1.06
N LEU A 174 19.75 11.19 1.13
CA LEU A 174 18.88 10.86 2.27
C LEU A 174 18.31 9.44 2.21
N TYR A 175 18.51 8.68 1.12
CA TYR A 175 18.06 7.29 1.05
C TYR A 175 18.99 6.41 1.89
N VAL A 176 18.42 5.71 2.87
CA VAL A 176 19.18 4.85 3.80
C VAL A 176 19.25 3.42 3.32
N GLY A 177 18.14 2.89 2.82
CA GLY A 177 18.03 1.49 2.37
C GLY A 177 16.64 0.92 2.63
N ASN A 178 16.49 -0.38 2.41
CA ASN A 178 15.28 -1.12 2.77
C ASN A 178 15.35 -1.59 4.21
N ILE A 179 14.18 -1.61 4.87
CA ILE A 179 14.00 -2.21 6.20
C ILE A 179 13.63 -3.70 6.09
N GLY A 180 13.84 -4.41 7.18
CA GLY A 180 13.32 -5.76 7.41
C GLY A 180 14.39 -6.84 7.39
N ILE A 181 13.99 -8.11 7.34
CA ILE A 181 14.87 -9.29 7.42
C ILE A 181 15.96 -9.26 6.33
N HIS A 182 15.62 -8.76 5.15
CA HIS A 182 16.54 -8.58 4.02
C HIS A 182 16.94 -7.10 3.83
N GLY A 183 16.75 -6.29 4.85
CA GLY A 183 17.08 -4.87 4.83
C GLY A 183 18.57 -4.60 5.08
N SER A 184 18.98 -3.36 4.82
CA SER A 184 20.35 -2.92 5.14
C SER A 184 20.53 -2.76 6.65
N TYR A 185 21.76 -2.98 7.11
CA TYR A 185 22.11 -2.75 8.54
C TYR A 185 21.74 -1.33 8.97
N ALA A 186 22.12 -0.33 8.17
CA ALA A 186 21.87 1.07 8.48
C ALA A 186 20.37 1.39 8.62
N ALA A 187 19.52 0.82 7.74
CA ALA A 187 18.07 1.04 7.80
C ALA A 187 17.45 0.41 9.07
N ASN A 188 17.79 -0.85 9.36
CA ASN A 188 17.31 -1.52 10.57
C ASN A 188 17.80 -0.80 11.84
N ARG A 189 19.06 -0.39 11.85
CA ARG A 189 19.65 0.33 12.97
C ARG A 189 19.03 1.71 13.19
N ALA A 190 18.72 2.41 12.11
CA ALA A 190 18.04 3.72 12.18
C ALA A 190 16.62 3.59 12.76
N ILE A 191 15.84 2.59 12.36
CA ILE A 191 14.51 2.34 12.94
C ILE A 191 14.59 2.02 14.44
N SER A 192 15.56 1.20 14.85
CA SER A 192 15.71 0.83 16.28
C SER A 192 16.16 2.00 17.16
N ASN A 193 16.74 3.07 16.60
CA ASN A 193 17.29 4.19 17.36
C ASN A 193 16.57 5.53 17.09
N CYS A 194 15.54 5.57 16.25
CA CYS A 194 14.80 6.80 16.00
C CYS A 194 13.94 7.21 17.20
N ASP A 195 13.68 8.49 17.33
CA ASP A 195 12.75 9.07 18.30
C ASP A 195 11.38 9.37 17.68
N VAL A 196 11.33 9.52 16.36
CA VAL A 196 10.09 9.66 15.59
C VAL A 196 10.16 8.76 14.36
N LEU A 197 9.21 7.83 14.27
CA LEU A 197 8.98 7.00 13.10
C LEU A 197 7.77 7.53 12.33
N PHE A 198 8.02 8.23 11.22
CA PHE A 198 6.96 8.75 10.38
C PHE A 198 6.71 7.81 9.20
N SER A 199 5.66 7.02 9.30
CA SER A 199 5.32 5.99 8.32
C SER A 199 4.25 6.46 7.35
N ILE A 200 4.44 6.20 6.05
CA ILE A 200 3.49 6.55 4.98
C ILE A 200 3.25 5.34 4.08
N GLY A 201 2.01 4.85 4.07
CA GLY A 201 1.55 3.80 3.17
C GLY A 201 2.22 2.44 3.37
N THR A 202 2.46 2.05 4.65
CA THR A 202 2.99 0.72 5.02
C THR A 202 2.11 0.03 6.04
N ARG A 203 2.06 -1.31 6.00
CA ARG A 203 1.19 -2.13 6.86
C ARG A 203 1.87 -2.69 8.10
N PHE A 204 3.16 -2.45 8.29
CA PHE A 204 3.94 -3.00 9.41
C PHE A 204 3.80 -4.52 9.56
N ASN A 205 4.02 -5.26 8.47
CA ASN A 205 4.00 -6.71 8.52
C ASN A 205 5.26 -7.28 9.21
N ASP A 206 5.22 -8.57 9.55
CA ASP A 206 6.28 -9.29 10.24
C ASP A 206 7.66 -9.23 9.55
N ARG A 207 7.67 -9.10 8.22
CA ARG A 207 8.92 -9.01 7.43
C ARG A 207 9.70 -7.73 7.69
N ILE A 208 9.02 -6.66 8.13
CA ILE A 208 9.66 -5.37 8.45
C ILE A 208 9.74 -5.12 9.95
N THR A 209 8.80 -5.63 10.75
CA THR A 209 8.81 -5.40 12.21
C THR A 209 9.68 -6.40 12.96
N GLY A 210 9.79 -7.65 12.47
CA GLY A 210 10.35 -8.73 13.28
C GLY A 210 9.54 -8.91 14.57
N LYS A 211 10.20 -8.93 15.72
CA LYS A 211 9.54 -8.93 17.03
C LYS A 211 8.92 -7.58 17.32
N ILE A 212 7.60 -7.55 17.43
CA ILE A 212 6.82 -6.31 17.60
C ILE A 212 7.24 -5.57 18.89
N GLU A 213 7.51 -6.30 19.95
CA GLU A 213 7.90 -5.75 21.25
C GLU A 213 9.26 -5.04 21.23
N GLU A 214 10.08 -5.32 20.24
CA GLU A 214 11.41 -4.71 20.05
C GLU A 214 11.44 -3.66 18.93
N PHE A 215 10.32 -3.48 18.19
CA PHE A 215 10.27 -2.60 17.04
C PHE A 215 10.07 -1.13 17.43
N ALA A 216 11.04 -0.29 17.14
CA ALA A 216 10.99 1.19 17.33
C ALA A 216 10.47 1.64 18.71
N THR A 217 10.86 0.92 19.77
CA THR A 217 10.33 1.07 21.14
C THR A 217 10.51 2.46 21.75
N ALA A 218 11.50 3.21 21.31
CA ALA A 218 11.77 4.58 21.79
C ALA A 218 11.08 5.67 20.94
N ALA A 219 10.46 5.27 19.81
CA ALA A 219 9.93 6.23 18.84
C ALA A 219 8.44 6.56 19.10
N LYS A 220 8.07 7.82 18.87
CA LYS A 220 6.69 8.18 18.60
C LYS A 220 6.35 7.79 17.16
N ILE A 221 5.26 7.03 16.99
CA ILE A 221 4.89 6.49 15.69
C ILE A 221 3.75 7.31 15.10
N ILE A 222 4.03 7.93 13.95
CA ILE A 222 3.06 8.63 13.11
C ILE A 222 2.78 7.73 11.91
N HIS A 223 1.51 7.44 11.62
CA HIS A 223 1.15 6.54 10.53
C HIS A 223 0.09 7.13 9.61
N ILE A 224 0.44 7.35 8.37
CA ILE A 224 -0.47 7.75 7.29
C ILE A 224 -0.78 6.51 6.45
N ASP A 225 -2.05 6.14 6.38
CA ASP A 225 -2.53 5.09 5.48
C ASP A 225 -3.94 5.44 4.98
N ILE A 226 -4.27 5.03 3.75
CA ILE A 226 -5.61 5.22 3.18
C ILE A 226 -6.63 4.27 3.80
N ASP A 227 -6.17 3.15 4.34
CA ASP A 227 -6.98 2.09 4.94
C ASP A 227 -6.97 2.22 6.47
N ALA A 228 -8.08 2.68 7.03
CA ALA A 228 -8.24 2.79 8.49
C ALA A 228 -8.00 1.46 9.23
N ALA A 229 -8.28 0.32 8.59
CA ALA A 229 -8.07 -1.00 9.18
C ALA A 229 -6.58 -1.41 9.26
N SER A 230 -5.71 -0.72 8.56
CA SER A 230 -4.25 -0.92 8.62
C SER A 230 -3.61 -0.16 9.79
N ILE A 231 -4.25 0.90 10.28
CA ILE A 231 -3.71 1.74 11.35
C ILE A 231 -3.88 1.04 12.70
N SER A 232 -2.81 1.01 13.49
CA SER A 232 -2.73 0.35 14.81
C SER A 232 -3.07 -1.15 14.79
N ARG A 233 -3.00 -1.78 13.62
CA ARG A 233 -3.30 -3.21 13.49
C ARG A 233 -2.18 -4.10 14.09
N ASN A 234 -0.94 -3.78 13.81
CA ASN A 234 0.21 -4.59 14.20
C ASN A 234 1.09 -3.88 15.24
N ILE A 235 1.17 -2.56 15.20
CA ILE A 235 1.91 -1.73 16.16
C ILE A 235 1.01 -0.61 16.67
N VAL A 236 1.22 -0.18 17.90
CA VAL A 236 0.49 0.96 18.48
C VAL A 236 0.99 2.25 17.81
N VAL A 237 0.06 3.11 17.38
CA VAL A 237 0.34 4.35 16.67
C VAL A 237 -0.06 5.55 17.53
N ASP A 238 0.86 6.51 17.75
CA ASP A 238 0.59 7.72 18.53
C ASP A 238 -0.24 8.75 17.76
N VAL A 239 -0.01 8.84 16.44
CA VAL A 239 -0.73 9.76 15.57
C VAL A 239 -1.26 9.01 14.34
N PRO A 240 -2.50 8.50 14.40
CA PRO A 240 -3.16 7.87 13.26
C PRO A 240 -3.68 8.92 12.28
N ILE A 241 -3.40 8.75 10.98
CA ILE A 241 -3.86 9.64 9.92
C ILE A 241 -4.42 8.81 8.75
N VAL A 242 -5.75 8.76 8.65
CA VAL A 242 -6.41 8.11 7.53
C VAL A 242 -6.49 9.09 6.37
N ALA A 243 -5.63 8.92 5.36
CA ALA A 243 -5.56 9.84 4.22
C ALA A 243 -4.90 9.18 3.00
N ASP A 244 -5.19 9.74 1.81
CA ASP A 244 -4.39 9.50 0.62
C ASP A 244 -2.96 10.03 0.83
N ALA A 245 -1.95 9.23 0.49
CA ALA A 245 -0.54 9.56 0.73
C ALA A 245 -0.12 10.86 0.02
N LYS A 246 -0.54 11.06 -1.24
CA LYS A 246 -0.19 12.27 -1.99
C LYS A 246 -0.77 13.52 -1.37
N LYS A 247 -2.05 13.50 -1.00
CA LYS A 247 -2.72 14.64 -0.36
C LYS A 247 -2.08 15.00 0.98
N ALA A 248 -1.75 13.97 1.79
CA ALA A 248 -1.08 14.18 3.06
C ALA A 248 0.34 14.76 2.89
N ILE A 249 1.13 14.23 1.95
CA ILE A 249 2.47 14.73 1.65
C ILE A 249 2.42 16.17 1.12
N CYS A 250 1.47 16.51 0.22
CA CYS A 250 1.30 17.89 -0.25
C CYS A 250 1.02 18.86 0.90
N PHE A 251 0.13 18.48 1.83
CA PHE A 251 -0.13 19.30 3.02
C PHE A 251 1.12 19.48 3.90
N LEU A 252 1.89 18.41 4.09
CA LEU A 252 3.14 18.48 4.85
C LEU A 252 4.16 19.40 4.18
N LEU A 253 4.27 19.36 2.86
CA LEU A 253 5.16 20.24 2.08
C LEU A 253 4.85 21.72 2.25
N GLU A 254 3.59 22.09 2.44
CA GLU A 254 3.18 23.49 2.65
C GLU A 254 3.57 24.03 4.02
N LYS A 255 3.79 23.16 5.03
CA LYS A 255 3.92 23.55 6.43
C LYS A 255 5.14 23.00 7.15
N ALA A 256 5.83 22.03 6.55
CA ALA A 256 7.06 21.49 7.14
C ALA A 256 8.21 22.48 7.01
N GLU A 257 9.14 22.40 7.96
CA GLU A 257 10.32 23.24 8.06
C GLU A 257 11.58 22.38 8.07
N PRO A 258 12.74 22.90 7.67
CA PRO A 258 14.02 22.20 7.81
C PRO A 258 14.31 21.85 9.27
N LEU A 259 14.85 20.66 9.52
CA LEU A 259 15.20 20.20 10.87
C LEU A 259 16.71 20.24 11.09
N SER A 260 17.13 20.56 12.31
CA SER A 260 18.55 20.56 12.73
C SER A 260 18.93 19.16 13.23
N ILE A 261 19.12 18.21 12.31
CA ILE A 261 19.37 16.77 12.60
C ILE A 261 20.65 16.24 11.95
N SER A 262 21.63 17.11 11.70
CA SER A 262 22.88 16.75 11.01
C SER A 262 23.66 15.63 11.71
N GLU A 263 23.72 15.62 13.03
CA GLU A 263 24.39 14.57 13.82
C GLU A 263 23.72 13.20 13.55
N TRP A 264 22.39 13.16 13.48
CA TRP A 264 21.64 11.95 13.20
C TRP A 264 21.90 11.43 11.77
N VAL A 265 21.86 12.31 10.79
CA VAL A 265 22.16 11.97 9.39
C VAL A 265 23.60 11.46 9.27
N ASN A 266 24.55 12.08 9.96
CA ASN A 266 25.96 11.64 9.99
C ASN A 266 26.12 10.26 10.64
N ALA A 267 25.39 9.96 11.72
CA ALA A 267 25.41 8.64 12.35
C ALA A 267 24.90 7.56 11.39
N ILE A 268 23.81 7.82 10.67
CA ILE A 268 23.28 6.88 9.66
C ILE A 268 24.28 6.69 8.51
N ASN A 269 24.89 7.76 8.02
CA ASN A 269 25.89 7.69 6.95
C ASN A 269 27.15 6.92 7.39
N HIS A 270 27.53 7.01 8.67
CA HIS A 270 28.59 6.21 9.24
C HIS A 270 28.23 4.70 9.16
N TRP A 271 27.04 4.30 9.62
CA TRP A 271 26.59 2.91 9.50
C TRP A 271 26.54 2.39 8.07
N LYS A 272 26.13 3.24 7.10
CA LYS A 272 26.15 2.87 5.67
C LYS A 272 27.55 2.56 5.15
N LYS A 273 28.57 3.29 5.64
CA LYS A 273 29.97 3.09 5.25
C LYS A 273 30.60 1.89 5.94
N GLU A 274 30.30 1.70 7.21
CA GLU A 274 30.88 0.63 8.04
C GLU A 274 30.29 -0.74 7.70
N TYR A 275 29.00 -0.78 7.36
CA TYR A 275 28.27 -2.00 7.02
C TYR A 275 27.63 -1.91 5.63
N PRO A 276 28.44 -1.86 4.56
CA PRO A 276 27.92 -1.83 3.19
C PRO A 276 27.25 -3.15 2.84
N ILE A 277 26.32 -3.11 1.88
CA ILE A 277 25.77 -4.36 1.30
C ILE A 277 26.89 -5.05 0.54
N ASP A 278 27.22 -6.28 0.95
CA ASP A 278 28.23 -7.09 0.25
C ASP A 278 27.64 -7.63 -1.05
N MET A 279 28.20 -7.17 -2.16
CA MET A 279 27.78 -7.60 -3.53
C MET A 279 28.49 -8.88 -3.99
N GLY A 280 29.35 -9.47 -3.12
CA GLY A 280 30.23 -10.57 -3.50
C GLY A 280 31.46 -10.10 -4.30
N ARG A 281 32.59 -10.80 -4.11
CA ARG A 281 33.89 -10.37 -4.70
C ARG A 281 34.37 -11.23 -5.85
N SER A 282 33.71 -12.35 -6.19
CA SER A 282 34.16 -13.25 -7.24
C SER A 282 33.00 -13.82 -8.06
N GLY A 283 33.12 -13.73 -9.38
CA GLY A 283 32.16 -14.29 -10.33
C GLY A 283 30.88 -13.49 -10.48
N LEU A 284 30.03 -13.89 -11.41
CA LEU A 284 28.71 -13.31 -11.63
C LEU A 284 27.76 -13.74 -10.52
N THR A 285 27.31 -12.81 -9.70
CA THR A 285 26.32 -13.07 -8.62
C THR A 285 24.95 -12.52 -8.99
N PRO A 286 23.83 -13.05 -8.40
CA PRO A 286 22.51 -12.49 -8.61
C PRO A 286 22.43 -10.98 -8.32
N GLN A 287 23.15 -10.50 -7.30
CA GLN A 287 23.20 -9.10 -6.93
C GLN A 287 23.87 -8.20 -7.98
N MET A 288 24.79 -8.77 -8.79
CA MET A 288 25.45 -8.03 -9.87
C MET A 288 24.62 -7.96 -11.15
N VAL A 289 23.60 -8.83 -11.27
CA VAL A 289 22.70 -8.89 -12.44
C VAL A 289 21.53 -7.92 -12.27
N ILE A 290 21.10 -7.64 -11.05
CA ILE A 290 19.99 -6.75 -10.69
C ILE A 290 20.51 -5.32 -10.53
#